data_57fc6809b2bfda89f53d8e11b5d0fdd6
#
_entry.id   57fc6809b2bfda89f53d8e11b5d0fdd6
#
_cell.length_a   1.000
_cell.length_b   1.000
_cell.length_c   1.000
_cell.angle_alpha   90.00
_cell.angle_beta   90.00
_cell.angle_gamma   90.00
#
_symmetry.space_group_name_H-M   'P 1'
#
loop_
_entity.id
_entity.type
_entity.pdbx_description
1 polymer ?
#
loop_
_entity_poly.entity_id
_entity_poly.type
_entity_poly.pdbx_seq_one_letter_code
_entity_poly.pdbx_strand_id
1 'polypeptide(L)'
;MSLSLDAKIFVAGHRGMVGSAIIRQLQAQGYTNIVTRTRSELDLVNQQAVADFFAQEKPSAVYLAAAKVGGIHANNTFPAEFIYENMMMEANIVHQAYVSGVKKLLFLGSSCIYPKPAQQPMKESALLTGVLEPTNEPYAISKIAGIKLCESYN
;
A
#
# COMPACT_ATOMS: atom_id res chain seq x y z
N MET A 1 6.36 18.59 6.73
CA MET A 1 7.42 18.38 7.75
C MET A 1 8.37 17.29 7.24
N SER A 2 9.68 17.51 7.31
CA SER A 2 10.69 16.48 7.04
C SER A 2 10.74 15.51 8.22
N LEU A 3 10.91 14.22 7.95
CA LEU A 3 11.16 13.22 8.99
C LEU A 3 12.59 13.40 9.52
N SER A 4 12.77 13.20 10.83
CA SER A 4 14.12 13.10 11.43
C SER A 4 14.84 11.85 10.90
N LEU A 5 16.18 11.89 10.76
CA LEU A 5 16.96 10.76 10.22
C LEU A 5 16.93 9.51 11.10
N ASP A 6 16.61 9.66 12.37
CA ASP A 6 16.43 8.57 13.35
C ASP A 6 14.96 8.09 13.44
N ALA A 7 14.05 8.73 12.69
CA ALA A 7 12.64 8.33 12.68
C ALA A 7 12.48 6.86 12.29
N LYS A 8 11.67 6.11 13.04
CA LYS A 8 11.36 4.73 12.71
C LYS A 8 10.44 4.68 11.49
N ILE A 9 10.89 4.01 10.44
CA ILE A 9 10.20 3.90 9.15
C ILE A 9 9.86 2.44 8.87
N PHE A 10 8.59 2.12 8.72
CA PHE A 10 8.17 0.80 8.29
C PHE A 10 8.00 0.74 6.77
N VAL A 11 8.67 -0.21 6.13
CA VAL A 11 8.51 -0.49 4.69
C VAL A 11 7.88 -1.86 4.51
N ALA A 12 6.56 -1.88 4.27
CA ALA A 12 5.82 -3.08 3.93
C ALA A 12 6.08 -3.48 2.48
N GLY A 13 6.43 -4.75 2.24
CA GLY A 13 6.76 -5.22 0.88
C GLY A 13 8.22 -4.97 0.46
N HIS A 14 9.12 -4.90 1.42
CA HIS A 14 10.55 -4.56 1.25
C HIS A 14 11.33 -5.42 0.26
N ARG A 15 10.88 -6.66 -0.02
CA ARG A 15 11.51 -7.59 -0.98
C ARG A 15 11.04 -7.38 -2.42
N GLY A 16 9.96 -6.63 -2.62
CA GLY A 16 9.44 -6.30 -3.95
C GLY A 16 10.29 -5.25 -4.67
N MET A 17 10.07 -5.09 -5.96
CA MET A 17 10.80 -4.12 -6.81
C MET A 17 10.75 -2.70 -6.23
N VAL A 18 9.56 -2.21 -5.91
CA VAL A 18 9.37 -0.85 -5.39
C VAL A 18 9.87 -0.73 -3.94
N GLY A 19 9.49 -1.68 -3.07
CA GLY A 19 9.88 -1.63 -1.66
C GLY A 19 11.40 -1.69 -1.46
N SER A 20 12.11 -2.51 -2.23
CA SER A 20 13.58 -2.56 -2.17
C SER A 20 14.23 -1.26 -2.68
N ALA A 21 13.67 -0.62 -3.70
CA ALA A 21 14.13 0.67 -4.20
C ALA A 21 13.92 1.79 -3.17
N ILE A 22 12.77 1.80 -2.49
CA ILE A 22 12.49 2.72 -1.38
C ILE A 22 13.54 2.57 -0.27
N ILE A 23 13.85 1.34 0.15
CA ILE A 23 14.86 1.10 1.19
C ILE A 23 16.22 1.64 0.78
N ARG A 24 16.70 1.32 -0.43
CA ARG A 24 17.98 1.84 -0.93
C ARG A 24 18.02 3.38 -0.91
N GLN A 25 16.92 4.01 -1.32
CA GLN A 25 16.83 5.47 -1.34
C GLN A 25 16.82 6.06 0.08
N LEU A 26 16.08 5.48 1.00
CA LEU A 26 16.06 5.91 2.41
C LEU A 26 17.45 5.78 3.04
N GLN A 27 18.13 4.66 2.82
CA GLN A 27 19.51 4.45 3.30
C GLN A 27 20.50 5.47 2.69
N ALA A 28 20.39 5.75 1.39
CA ALA A 28 21.20 6.74 0.73
C ALA A 28 20.97 8.16 1.26
N GLN A 29 19.77 8.44 1.79
CA GLN A 29 19.42 9.70 2.45
C GLN A 29 19.81 9.76 3.94
N GLY A 30 20.42 8.70 4.48
CA GLY A 30 20.92 8.65 5.85
C GLY A 30 19.90 8.15 6.89
N TYR A 31 18.73 7.64 6.48
CA TYR A 31 17.80 7.00 7.42
C TYR A 31 18.35 5.64 7.86
N THR A 32 18.47 5.42 9.16
CA THR A 32 19.07 4.21 9.74
C THR A 32 18.06 3.31 10.46
N ASN A 33 16.90 3.85 10.85
CA ASN A 33 15.90 3.13 11.63
C ASN A 33 14.76 2.62 10.73
N ILE A 34 15.10 1.69 9.81
CA ILE A 34 14.17 1.11 8.85
C ILE A 34 13.72 -0.27 9.35
N VAL A 35 12.43 -0.44 9.58
CA VAL A 35 11.81 -1.69 10.01
C VAL A 35 11.16 -2.38 8.81
N THR A 36 11.39 -3.67 8.69
CA THR A 36 10.79 -4.52 7.66
C THR A 36 10.31 -5.83 8.26
N ARG A 37 9.31 -6.47 7.64
CA ARG A 37 8.86 -7.83 7.99
C ARG A 37 8.57 -8.59 6.73
N THR A 38 8.92 -9.86 6.73
CA THR A 38 8.47 -10.81 5.70
C THR A 38 7.02 -11.22 5.97
N ARG A 39 6.35 -11.83 4.98
CA ARG A 39 4.98 -12.33 5.16
C ARG A 39 4.87 -13.37 6.29
N SER A 40 5.91 -14.18 6.51
CA SER A 40 5.94 -15.16 7.59
C SER A 40 6.13 -14.54 8.98
N GLU A 41 6.73 -13.36 9.07
CA GLU A 41 6.91 -12.61 10.32
C GLU A 41 5.72 -11.71 10.63
N LEU A 42 5.05 -11.19 9.59
CA LEU A 42 3.88 -10.33 9.71
C LEU A 42 2.97 -10.52 8.49
N ASP A 43 1.90 -11.29 8.66
CA ASP A 43 0.85 -11.39 7.65
C ASP A 43 -0.06 -10.15 7.74
N LEU A 44 0.03 -9.28 6.73
CA LEU A 44 -0.71 -8.02 6.68
C LEU A 44 -2.23 -8.21 6.53
N VAL A 45 -2.68 -9.41 6.14
CA VAL A 45 -4.12 -9.77 6.11
C VAL A 45 -4.65 -10.02 7.52
N ASN A 46 -3.79 -10.41 8.46
CA ASN A 46 -4.16 -10.63 9.85
C ASN A 46 -4.24 -9.29 10.61
N GLN A 47 -5.46 -8.82 10.85
CA GLN A 47 -5.74 -7.55 11.52
C GLN A 47 -5.08 -7.44 12.90
N GLN A 48 -5.16 -8.50 13.72
CA GLN A 48 -4.59 -8.48 15.08
C GLN A 48 -3.07 -8.42 15.05
N ALA A 49 -2.43 -9.20 14.17
CA ALA A 49 -0.98 -9.18 14.03
C ALA A 49 -0.47 -7.80 13.60
N VAL A 50 -1.20 -7.11 12.71
CA VAL A 50 -0.86 -5.74 12.29
C VAL A 50 -1.04 -4.76 13.45
N ALA A 51 -2.13 -4.87 14.23
CA ALA A 51 -2.35 -4.03 15.41
C ALA A 51 -1.23 -4.19 16.45
N ASP A 52 -0.87 -5.43 16.76
CA ASP A 52 0.22 -5.75 17.73
C ASP A 52 1.58 -5.21 17.24
N PHE A 53 1.86 -5.37 15.94
CA PHE A 53 3.06 -4.82 15.32
C PHE A 53 3.15 -3.29 15.46
N PHE A 54 2.07 -2.56 15.16
CA PHE A 54 2.05 -1.11 15.29
C PHE A 54 2.15 -0.65 16.74
N ALA A 55 1.51 -1.35 17.66
CA ALA A 55 1.61 -1.09 19.11
C ALA A 55 3.04 -1.27 19.64
N GLN A 56 3.76 -2.28 19.15
CA GLN A 56 5.14 -2.57 19.52
C GLN A 56 6.14 -1.63 18.85
N GLU A 57 6.07 -1.50 17.53
CA GLU A 57 7.09 -0.79 16.73
C GLU A 57 6.90 0.73 16.71
N LYS A 58 5.66 1.21 16.77
CA LYS A 58 5.30 2.64 16.75
C LYS A 58 6.02 3.42 15.64
N PRO A 59 5.88 3.04 14.37
CA PRO A 59 6.59 3.72 13.29
C PRO A 59 6.10 5.16 13.14
N SER A 60 7.03 6.07 12.85
CA SER A 60 6.72 7.47 12.53
C SER A 60 6.27 7.66 11.09
N ALA A 61 6.74 6.78 10.20
CA ALA A 61 6.35 6.77 8.79
C ALA A 61 6.15 5.34 8.28
N VAL A 62 5.25 5.20 7.30
CA VAL A 62 4.93 3.92 6.66
C VAL A 62 4.98 4.07 5.14
N TYR A 63 5.68 3.17 4.48
CA TYR A 63 5.66 2.99 3.03
C TYR A 63 4.98 1.66 2.71
N LEU A 64 3.75 1.73 2.21
CA LEU A 64 2.96 0.53 1.87
C LEU A 64 3.21 0.15 0.41
N ALA A 65 4.26 -0.64 0.19
CA ALA A 65 4.61 -1.22 -1.10
C ALA A 65 4.21 -2.72 -1.22
N ALA A 66 3.61 -3.28 -0.16
CA ALA A 66 3.08 -4.63 -0.19
C ALA A 66 1.73 -4.64 -0.93
N ALA A 67 1.56 -5.61 -1.79
CA ALA A 67 0.30 -5.93 -2.44
C ALA A 67 0.37 -7.35 -3.01
N LYS A 68 -0.79 -8.00 -3.15
CA LYS A 68 -0.92 -9.17 -4.00
C LYS A 68 -0.99 -8.67 -5.43
N VAL A 69 0.05 -8.95 -6.19
CA VAL A 69 0.19 -8.51 -7.59
C VAL A 69 0.37 -9.71 -8.52
N GLY A 70 0.01 -9.55 -9.78
CA GLY A 70 0.17 -10.58 -10.82
C GLY A 70 -0.20 -10.03 -12.20
N GLY A 71 0.12 -10.80 -13.23
CA GLY A 71 -0.28 -10.47 -14.60
C GLY A 71 -1.79 -10.63 -14.83
N ILE A 72 -2.25 -10.27 -16.03
CA ILE A 72 -3.66 -10.33 -16.46
C ILE A 72 -4.26 -11.72 -16.19
N HIS A 73 -3.55 -12.78 -16.54
CA HIS A 73 -4.03 -14.15 -16.33
C HIS A 73 -4.32 -14.46 -14.85
N ALA A 74 -3.39 -14.12 -13.94
CA ALA A 74 -3.57 -14.37 -12.51
C ALA A 74 -4.74 -13.54 -11.95
N ASN A 75 -4.87 -12.28 -12.31
CA ASN A 75 -6.00 -11.42 -11.89
C ASN A 75 -7.34 -12.00 -12.34
N ASN A 76 -7.42 -12.46 -13.59
CA ASN A 76 -8.65 -13.03 -14.14
C ASN A 76 -8.99 -14.41 -13.57
N THR A 77 -7.97 -15.18 -13.12
CA THR A 77 -8.16 -16.52 -12.57
C THR A 77 -8.52 -16.52 -11.07
N PHE A 78 -7.94 -15.56 -10.31
CA PHE A 78 -8.09 -15.48 -8.85
C PHE A 78 -8.67 -14.13 -8.38
N PRO A 79 -9.80 -13.66 -8.96
CA PRO A 79 -10.30 -12.31 -8.67
C PRO A 79 -10.63 -12.08 -7.19
N ALA A 80 -11.17 -13.09 -6.51
CA ALA A 80 -11.54 -13.00 -5.10
C ALA A 80 -10.32 -12.78 -4.19
N GLU A 81 -9.23 -13.50 -4.44
CA GLU A 81 -8.00 -13.38 -3.68
C GLU A 81 -7.33 -12.02 -3.92
N PHE A 82 -7.37 -11.51 -5.17
CA PHE A 82 -6.80 -10.20 -5.48
C PHE A 82 -7.54 -9.05 -4.79
N ILE A 83 -8.88 -9.06 -4.80
CA ILE A 83 -9.63 -8.00 -4.11
C ILE A 83 -9.52 -8.17 -2.59
N TYR A 84 -9.74 -9.37 -2.05
CA TYR A 84 -9.80 -9.62 -0.61
C TYR A 84 -8.45 -9.35 0.07
N GLU A 85 -7.36 -9.99 -0.39
CA GLU A 85 -6.07 -9.86 0.28
C GLU A 85 -5.56 -8.41 0.22
N ASN A 86 -5.73 -7.71 -0.93
CA ASN A 86 -5.30 -6.32 -1.03
C ASN A 86 -6.14 -5.39 -0.13
N MET A 87 -7.47 -5.51 -0.15
CA MET A 87 -8.33 -4.72 0.73
C MET A 87 -7.99 -4.91 2.21
N MET A 88 -7.76 -6.16 2.64
CA MET A 88 -7.41 -6.45 4.03
C MET A 88 -6.05 -5.85 4.42
N MET A 89 -5.02 -6.02 3.58
CA MET A 89 -3.69 -5.44 3.84
C MET A 89 -3.75 -3.91 3.92
N GLU A 90 -4.45 -3.27 2.99
CA GLU A 90 -4.59 -1.83 2.91
C GLU A 90 -5.38 -1.28 4.09
N ALA A 91 -6.54 -1.89 4.40
CA ALA A 91 -7.38 -1.48 5.52
C ALA A 91 -6.63 -1.60 6.86
N ASN A 92 -5.96 -2.73 7.09
CA ASN A 92 -5.23 -2.97 8.33
C ASN A 92 -4.08 -1.94 8.51
N ILE A 93 -3.26 -1.72 7.48
CA ILE A 93 -2.12 -0.81 7.57
C ILE A 93 -2.58 0.64 7.70
N VAL A 94 -3.52 1.10 6.86
CA VAL A 94 -3.97 2.50 6.88
C VAL A 94 -4.67 2.82 8.19
N HIS A 95 -5.56 1.93 8.66
CA HIS A 95 -6.24 2.11 9.95
C HIS A 95 -5.25 2.15 11.12
N GLN A 96 -4.34 1.18 11.21
CA GLN A 96 -3.36 1.15 12.30
C GLN A 96 -2.36 2.30 12.23
N ALA A 97 -2.00 2.78 11.05
CA ALA A 97 -1.19 3.98 10.90
C ALA A 97 -1.89 5.20 11.51
N TYR A 98 -3.19 5.36 11.26
CA TYR A 98 -3.99 6.44 11.85
C TYR A 98 -4.07 6.30 13.38
N VAL A 99 -4.50 5.14 13.88
CA VAL A 99 -4.69 4.88 15.33
C VAL A 99 -3.38 5.06 16.11
N SER A 100 -2.25 4.66 15.53
CA SER A 100 -0.92 4.76 16.15
C SER A 100 -0.25 6.13 15.98
N GLY A 101 -0.90 7.08 15.32
CA GLY A 101 -0.39 8.44 15.14
C GLY A 101 0.80 8.55 14.18
N VAL A 102 0.88 7.67 13.18
CA VAL A 102 1.87 7.76 12.09
C VAL A 102 1.80 9.13 11.43
N LYS A 103 2.95 9.77 11.25
CA LYS A 103 3.03 11.14 10.70
C LYS A 103 3.00 11.19 9.18
N LYS A 104 3.42 10.12 8.52
CA LYS A 104 3.47 10.03 7.06
C LYS A 104 3.19 8.61 6.61
N LEU A 105 2.19 8.45 5.75
CA LEU A 105 1.92 7.19 5.07
C LEU A 105 2.00 7.43 3.56
N LEU A 106 2.80 6.61 2.86
CA LEU A 106 2.80 6.52 1.42
C LEU A 106 2.09 5.23 1.01
N PHE A 107 0.96 5.38 0.35
CA PHE A 107 0.19 4.29 -0.26
C PHE A 107 0.44 4.27 -1.76
N LEU A 108 0.80 3.12 -2.31
CA LEU A 108 1.01 2.97 -3.75
C LEU A 108 -0.30 2.60 -4.44
N GLY A 109 -0.80 3.51 -5.27
CA GLY A 109 -1.89 3.26 -6.22
C GLY A 109 -1.43 2.38 -7.39
N SER A 110 -2.16 2.45 -8.49
CA SER A 110 -1.84 1.74 -9.74
C SER A 110 -2.46 2.48 -10.92
N SER A 111 -1.89 2.36 -12.10
CA SER A 111 -2.48 2.92 -13.33
C SER A 111 -3.81 2.26 -13.72
N CYS A 112 -4.06 1.02 -13.28
CA CYS A 112 -5.31 0.31 -13.56
C CYS A 112 -6.55 0.86 -12.82
N ILE A 113 -6.37 1.80 -11.89
CA ILE A 113 -7.48 2.47 -11.19
C ILE A 113 -8.24 3.45 -12.09
N TYR A 114 -7.65 3.83 -13.22
CA TYR A 114 -8.28 4.72 -14.17
C TYR A 114 -9.19 3.97 -15.14
N PRO A 115 -10.23 4.61 -15.68
CA PRO A 115 -11.11 4.01 -16.67
C PRO A 115 -10.33 3.49 -17.88
N LYS A 116 -10.75 2.33 -18.42
CA LYS A 116 -10.15 1.77 -19.64
C LYS A 116 -10.06 2.79 -20.80
N PRO A 117 -11.12 3.62 -21.07
CA PRO A 117 -11.07 4.62 -22.13
C PRO A 117 -10.49 5.98 -21.68
N ALA A 118 -9.76 6.05 -20.57
CA ALA A 118 -9.21 7.31 -20.08
C ALA A 118 -8.25 7.94 -21.12
N GLN A 119 -8.39 9.26 -21.31
CA GLN A 119 -7.53 10.03 -22.21
C GLN A 119 -6.06 9.99 -21.73
N GLN A 120 -5.13 9.87 -22.69
CA GLN A 120 -3.70 9.91 -22.44
C GLN A 120 -3.13 11.33 -22.71
N PRO A 121 -2.25 11.84 -21.83
CA PRO A 121 -1.83 11.28 -20.53
C PRO A 121 -2.97 11.32 -19.51
N MET A 122 -3.09 10.26 -18.72
CA MET A 122 -4.15 10.15 -17.71
C MET A 122 -3.97 11.19 -16.60
N LYS A 123 -5.06 11.89 -16.25
CA LYS A 123 -5.11 12.84 -15.14
C LYS A 123 -5.73 12.18 -13.91
N GLU A 124 -5.33 12.58 -12.70
CA GLU A 124 -5.91 12.07 -11.45
C GLU A 124 -7.43 12.28 -11.37
N SER A 125 -7.94 13.36 -11.98
CA SER A 125 -9.38 13.64 -12.06
C SER A 125 -10.18 12.63 -12.89
N ALA A 126 -9.53 11.72 -13.62
CA ALA A 126 -10.20 10.64 -14.34
C ALA A 126 -10.58 9.46 -13.42
N LEU A 127 -10.14 9.46 -12.17
CA LEU A 127 -10.51 8.43 -11.20
C LEU A 127 -12.04 8.37 -11.02
N LEU A 128 -12.62 7.16 -11.14
CA LEU A 128 -14.07 6.91 -10.98
C LEU A 128 -14.98 7.58 -12.03
N THR A 129 -14.45 7.98 -13.17
CA THR A 129 -15.25 8.61 -14.25
C THR A 129 -15.76 7.65 -15.31
N GLY A 130 -15.45 6.36 -15.21
CA GLY A 130 -15.87 5.35 -16.17
C GLY A 130 -15.51 3.93 -15.76
N VAL A 131 -15.78 2.98 -16.65
CA VAL A 131 -15.57 1.54 -16.41
C VAL A 131 -14.09 1.18 -16.42
N LEU A 132 -13.70 0.30 -15.51
CA LEU A 132 -12.35 -0.24 -15.40
C LEU A 132 -12.07 -1.34 -16.44
N GLU A 133 -10.82 -1.75 -16.57
CA GLU A 133 -10.46 -2.93 -17.36
C GLU A 133 -10.97 -4.21 -16.66
N PRO A 134 -11.89 -4.98 -17.26
CA PRO A 134 -12.55 -6.10 -16.58
C PRO A 134 -11.61 -7.17 -16.06
N THR A 135 -10.48 -7.41 -16.73
CA THR A 135 -9.54 -8.49 -16.37
C THR A 135 -8.77 -8.23 -15.07
N ASN A 136 -8.71 -6.99 -14.61
CA ASN A 136 -8.05 -6.62 -13.35
C ASN A 136 -8.91 -5.71 -12.46
N GLU A 137 -10.20 -5.61 -12.76
CA GLU A 137 -11.14 -4.77 -12.01
C GLU A 137 -11.12 -5.05 -10.48
N PRO A 138 -11.12 -6.31 -10.00
CA PRO A 138 -11.05 -6.60 -8.57
C PRO A 138 -9.82 -6.00 -7.87
N TYR A 139 -8.65 -6.09 -8.51
CA TYR A 139 -7.42 -5.44 -8.02
C TYR A 139 -7.53 -3.91 -8.05
N ALA A 140 -8.03 -3.36 -9.17
CA ALA A 140 -8.22 -1.92 -9.31
C ALA A 140 -9.18 -1.35 -8.25
N ILE A 141 -10.29 -2.04 -7.97
CA ILE A 141 -11.25 -1.68 -6.92
C ILE A 141 -10.57 -1.65 -5.54
N SER A 142 -9.76 -2.65 -5.20
CA SER A 142 -9.03 -2.63 -3.92
C SER A 142 -8.12 -1.40 -3.82
N LYS A 143 -7.39 -1.06 -4.87
CA LYS A 143 -6.52 0.13 -4.91
C LYS A 143 -7.29 1.44 -4.79
N ILE A 144 -8.46 1.54 -5.44
CA ILE A 144 -9.35 2.70 -5.30
C ILE A 144 -9.86 2.81 -3.85
N ALA A 145 -10.25 1.69 -3.24
CA ALA A 145 -10.70 1.65 -1.85
C ALA A 145 -9.59 2.13 -0.89
N GLY A 146 -8.35 1.69 -1.09
CA GLY A 146 -7.20 2.14 -0.30
C GLY A 146 -6.93 3.65 -0.42
N ILE A 147 -7.03 4.22 -1.64
CA ILE A 147 -6.93 5.67 -1.86
C ILE A 147 -8.04 6.40 -1.11
N LYS A 148 -9.30 5.95 -1.25
CA LYS A 148 -10.44 6.58 -0.56
C LYS A 148 -10.35 6.46 0.95
N LEU A 149 -9.79 5.37 1.46
CA LEU A 149 -9.52 5.20 2.88
C LEU A 149 -8.48 6.22 3.37
N CYS A 150 -7.39 6.41 2.64
CA CYS A 150 -6.38 7.43 2.97
C CYS A 150 -6.98 8.84 2.94
N GLU A 151 -7.79 9.18 1.92
CA GLU A 151 -8.48 10.47 1.84
C GLU A 151 -9.43 10.70 3.03
N SER A 152 -10.09 9.63 3.51
CA SER A 152 -11.06 9.72 4.61
C SER A 152 -10.40 9.90 5.97
N TYR A 153 -9.12 9.54 6.12
CA TYR A 153 -8.34 9.75 7.35
C TYR A 153 -7.56 11.07 7.36
N ASN A 154 -7.46 11.78 6.23
CA ASN A 154 -6.82 13.09 6.14
C ASN A 154 -7.80 14.23 6.42
#